data_31024cd9d0867528375562a827080866
#
_entry.id   31024cd9d0867528375562a827080866
#
_cell.length_a   1.000
_cell.length_b   1.000
_cell.length_c   1.000
_cell.angle_alpha   90.00
_cell.angle_beta   90.00
_cell.angle_gamma   90.00
#
_symmetry.space_group_name_H-M   'P 1'
#
loop_
_entity.id
_entity.type
_entity.pdbx_description
1 polymer ?
#
loop_
_entity_poly.entity_id
_entity_poly.type
_entity_poly.pdbx_seq_one_letter_code
_entity_poly.pdbx_strand_id
1 'polypeptide(L)'
;PANNVLLYGDRGTGKSSTIHAILNTYKEQGLRMIEIPKSAVEELSLIREYLADSPMKFIIYIDDLSFDSQDNAFTELKAALEGGLSACQPNTLIYATSNRRHLIKENFSDREDDVNKNDTRQEQLSLSDRFGLTITFINPDKKDYLDIVEKIAADRGLQVDAQRLDAAAEQWAVRRG
;
A
#
# COMPACT_ATOMS: atom_id res chain seq x y z
N PRO A 1 -20.39 1.35 -0.84
CA PRO A 1 -19.49 2.20 -1.59
C PRO A 1 -18.09 1.59 -1.59
N ALA A 2 -17.40 1.65 -2.74
CA ALA A 2 -16.03 1.21 -2.84
C ALA A 2 -15.13 2.29 -2.22
N ASN A 3 -14.06 1.87 -1.53
CA ASN A 3 -13.18 2.76 -0.78
C ASN A 3 -11.75 2.71 -1.34
N ASN A 4 -11.05 3.84 -1.28
CA ASN A 4 -9.60 3.86 -1.43
C ASN A 4 -8.95 3.06 -0.30
N VAL A 5 -7.83 2.41 -0.56
CA VAL A 5 -7.20 1.46 0.37
C VAL A 5 -5.74 1.82 0.63
N LEU A 6 -5.37 1.87 1.91
CA LEU A 6 -3.98 1.98 2.34
C LEU A 6 -3.54 0.67 3.01
N LEU A 7 -2.51 0.03 2.49
CA LEU A 7 -1.84 -1.11 3.11
C LEU A 7 -0.53 -0.62 3.71
N TYR A 8 -0.40 -0.69 5.03
CA TYR A 8 0.85 -0.26 5.67
C TYR A 8 1.41 -1.35 6.59
N GLY A 9 2.69 -1.28 6.88
CA GLY A 9 3.37 -2.21 7.77
C GLY A 9 4.78 -2.55 7.30
N ASP A 10 5.40 -3.55 7.92
CA ASP A 10 6.79 -3.89 7.70
C ASP A 10 7.08 -4.33 6.27
N ARG A 11 8.35 -4.17 5.85
CA ARG A 11 8.81 -4.64 4.55
C ARG A 11 8.70 -6.16 4.45
N GLY A 12 8.38 -6.65 3.24
CA GLY A 12 8.32 -8.09 2.99
C GLY A 12 7.09 -8.81 3.52
N THR A 13 6.12 -8.11 4.11
CA THR A 13 4.90 -8.70 4.68
C THR A 13 3.80 -9.02 3.64
N GLY A 14 4.04 -8.76 2.36
CA GLY A 14 3.12 -9.14 1.29
C GLY A 14 2.14 -8.05 0.84
N LYS A 15 2.31 -6.77 1.24
CA LYS A 15 1.42 -5.66 0.85
C LYS A 15 1.19 -5.58 -0.66
N SER A 16 2.26 -5.39 -1.44
CA SER A 16 2.18 -5.29 -2.90
C SER A 16 1.69 -6.59 -3.53
N SER A 17 2.12 -7.75 -3.00
CA SER A 17 1.65 -9.06 -3.45
C SER A 17 0.14 -9.23 -3.30
N THR A 18 -0.44 -8.70 -2.24
CA THR A 18 -1.91 -8.73 -2.00
C THR A 18 -2.65 -7.95 -3.09
N ILE A 19 -2.15 -6.76 -3.47
CA ILE A 19 -2.77 -5.96 -4.54
C ILE A 19 -2.69 -6.68 -5.89
N HIS A 20 -1.53 -7.28 -6.21
CA HIS A 20 -1.40 -8.09 -7.42
C HIS A 20 -2.30 -9.34 -7.40
N ALA A 21 -2.50 -9.97 -6.25
CA ALA A 21 -3.43 -11.09 -6.12
C ALA A 21 -4.88 -10.67 -6.39
N ILE A 22 -5.30 -9.50 -5.89
CA ILE A 22 -6.62 -8.92 -6.18
C ILE A 22 -6.77 -8.70 -7.69
N LEU A 23 -5.78 -8.09 -8.35
CA LEU A 23 -5.82 -7.91 -9.80
C LEU A 23 -5.98 -9.24 -10.53
N ASN A 24 -5.17 -10.25 -10.18
CA ASN A 24 -5.23 -11.56 -10.83
C ASN A 24 -6.57 -12.27 -10.63
N THR A 25 -7.20 -12.08 -9.48
CA THR A 25 -8.52 -12.67 -9.18
C THR A 25 -9.64 -12.04 -9.99
N TYR A 26 -9.59 -10.72 -10.21
CA TYR A 26 -10.71 -9.98 -10.80
C TYR A 26 -10.46 -9.48 -12.24
N LYS A 27 -9.29 -9.74 -12.82
CA LYS A 27 -8.94 -9.28 -14.18
C LYS A 27 -9.94 -9.73 -15.26
N GLU A 28 -10.45 -10.95 -15.15
CA GLU A 28 -11.46 -11.50 -16.08
C GLU A 28 -12.83 -10.84 -15.91
N GLN A 29 -13.07 -10.22 -14.75
CA GLN A 29 -14.28 -9.44 -14.45
C GLN A 29 -14.15 -7.96 -14.83
N GLY A 30 -13.10 -7.60 -15.55
CA GLY A 30 -12.88 -6.24 -16.04
C GLY A 30 -12.06 -5.35 -15.11
N LEU A 31 -11.41 -5.90 -14.06
CA LEU A 31 -10.46 -5.12 -13.26
C LEU A 31 -9.15 -4.91 -14.02
N ARG A 32 -8.64 -3.68 -13.96
CA ARG A 32 -7.33 -3.27 -14.49
C ARG A 32 -6.55 -2.54 -13.39
N MET A 33 -5.24 -2.50 -13.52
CA MET A 33 -4.38 -1.75 -12.60
C MET A 33 -3.43 -0.87 -13.39
N ILE A 34 -3.26 0.34 -12.90
CA ILE A 34 -2.28 1.31 -13.37
C ILE A 34 -1.39 1.61 -12.19
N GLU A 35 -0.13 1.23 -12.30
CA GLU A 35 0.87 1.58 -11.31
C GLU A 35 1.49 2.92 -11.68
N ILE A 36 1.49 3.86 -10.74
CA ILE A 36 2.09 5.17 -10.90
C ILE A 36 3.15 5.41 -9.84
N PRO A 37 4.28 6.03 -10.20
CA PRO A 37 5.24 6.48 -9.21
C PRO A 37 4.66 7.64 -8.39
N LYS A 38 5.20 7.85 -7.19
CA LYS A 38 4.82 8.98 -6.33
C LYS A 38 4.90 10.33 -7.06
N SER A 39 5.89 10.52 -7.93
CA SER A 39 6.05 11.76 -8.72
C SER A 39 4.91 12.04 -9.70
N ALA A 40 4.11 11.05 -10.06
CA ALA A 40 2.97 11.20 -10.95
C ALA A 40 1.63 11.38 -10.21
N VAL A 41 1.66 11.56 -8.88
CA VAL A 41 0.46 11.82 -8.07
C VAL A 41 -0.25 13.11 -8.51
N GLU A 42 0.49 14.10 -8.96
CA GLU A 42 -0.06 15.35 -9.50
C GLU A 42 -0.93 15.12 -10.76
N GLU A 43 -0.72 14.02 -11.47
CA GLU A 43 -1.47 13.65 -12.68
C GLU A 43 -2.73 12.81 -12.38
N LEU A 44 -3.01 12.48 -11.13
CA LEU A 44 -4.14 11.61 -10.75
C LEU A 44 -5.48 12.08 -11.30
N SER A 45 -5.73 13.38 -11.31
CA SER A 45 -6.97 13.95 -11.83
C SER A 45 -7.10 13.72 -13.32
N LEU A 46 -6.03 13.91 -14.09
CA LEU A 46 -5.97 13.66 -15.54
C LEU A 46 -6.14 12.18 -15.86
N ILE A 47 -5.46 11.31 -15.11
CA ILE A 47 -5.58 9.86 -15.27
C ILE A 47 -7.03 9.42 -15.06
N ARG A 48 -7.68 9.91 -14.01
CA ARG A 48 -9.09 9.60 -13.73
C ARG A 48 -10.03 10.08 -14.83
N GLU A 49 -9.84 11.32 -15.30
CA GLU A 49 -10.63 11.88 -16.40
C GLU A 49 -10.49 11.02 -17.66
N TYR A 50 -9.28 10.60 -18.00
CA TYR A 50 -9.03 9.74 -19.16
C TYR A 50 -9.69 8.37 -19.04
N LEU A 51 -9.86 7.85 -17.83
CA LEU A 51 -10.48 6.56 -17.58
C LEU A 51 -12.01 6.63 -17.41
N ALA A 52 -12.58 7.81 -17.28
CA ALA A 52 -13.97 8.02 -16.89
C ALA A 52 -14.99 7.26 -17.77
N ASP A 53 -14.79 7.29 -19.08
CA ASP A 53 -15.70 6.69 -20.07
C ASP A 53 -15.43 5.20 -20.29
N SER A 54 -14.45 4.62 -19.62
CA SER A 54 -14.13 3.21 -19.77
C SER A 54 -15.14 2.33 -19.00
N PRO A 55 -15.63 1.24 -19.61
CA PRO A 55 -16.48 0.28 -18.92
C PRO A 55 -15.72 -0.58 -17.89
N MET A 56 -14.40 -0.51 -17.88
CA MET A 56 -13.54 -1.26 -16.96
C MET A 56 -13.49 -0.61 -15.58
N LYS A 57 -13.07 -1.37 -14.57
CA LYS A 57 -12.74 -0.89 -13.23
C LYS A 57 -11.23 -0.79 -13.07
N PHE A 58 -10.76 0.26 -12.43
CA PHE A 58 -9.33 0.53 -12.31
C PHE A 58 -8.90 0.66 -10.85
N ILE A 59 -7.80 0.04 -10.52
CA ILE A 59 -6.99 0.35 -9.35
C ILE A 59 -5.82 1.22 -9.82
N ILE A 60 -5.74 2.45 -9.32
CA ILE A 60 -4.54 3.27 -9.44
C ILE A 60 -3.67 2.93 -8.24
N TYR A 61 -2.56 2.27 -8.51
CA TYR A 61 -1.67 1.74 -7.47
C TYR A 61 -0.44 2.63 -7.30
N ILE A 62 -0.15 2.98 -6.04
CA ILE A 62 1.01 3.77 -5.65
C ILE A 62 1.82 2.95 -4.63
N ASP A 63 3.00 2.49 -5.03
CA ASP A 63 3.87 1.69 -4.15
C ASP A 63 4.79 2.57 -3.30
N ASP A 64 5.06 2.10 -2.08
CA ASP A 64 5.97 2.71 -1.10
C ASP A 64 5.71 4.21 -0.85
N LEU A 65 4.45 4.56 -0.66
CA LEU A 65 4.00 5.92 -0.45
C LEU A 65 4.58 6.49 0.86
N SER A 66 5.36 7.55 0.73
CA SER A 66 5.88 8.33 1.85
C SER A 66 6.15 9.77 1.40
N PHE A 67 5.86 10.74 2.26
CA PHE A 67 6.03 12.16 1.96
C PHE A 67 7.03 12.80 2.91
N ASP A 68 7.68 13.84 2.44
CA ASP A 68 8.36 14.82 3.26
C ASP A 68 7.40 15.99 3.56
N SER A 69 7.62 16.73 4.63
CA SER A 69 6.70 17.78 5.12
C SER A 69 6.41 18.93 4.13
N GLN A 70 7.17 19.03 3.04
CA GLN A 70 7.03 20.06 2.01
C GLN A 70 6.69 19.49 0.62
N ASP A 71 6.19 18.25 0.56
CA ASP A 71 5.96 17.57 -0.70
C ASP A 71 4.61 17.95 -1.30
N ASN A 72 4.60 18.61 -2.46
CA ASN A 72 3.37 18.99 -3.16
C ASN A 72 2.46 17.78 -3.47
N ALA A 73 3.06 16.63 -3.75
CA ALA A 73 2.33 15.38 -4.00
C ALA A 73 1.43 14.97 -2.82
N PHE A 74 1.76 15.39 -1.59
CA PHE A 74 0.90 15.19 -0.41
C PHE A 74 -0.43 15.94 -0.56
N THR A 75 -0.37 17.21 -0.93
CA THR A 75 -1.56 18.07 -1.09
C THR A 75 -2.45 17.55 -2.23
N GLU A 76 -1.85 17.14 -3.34
CA GLU A 76 -2.55 16.59 -4.49
C GLU A 76 -3.23 15.24 -4.16
N LEU A 77 -2.53 14.34 -3.48
CA LEU A 77 -3.13 13.07 -3.05
C LEU A 77 -4.29 13.31 -2.07
N LYS A 78 -4.13 14.25 -1.14
CA LYS A 78 -5.18 14.64 -0.19
C LYS A 78 -6.42 15.11 -0.94
N ALA A 79 -6.27 16.02 -1.90
CA ALA A 79 -7.36 16.50 -2.75
C ALA A 79 -8.03 15.36 -3.55
N ALA A 80 -7.24 14.45 -4.11
CA ALA A 80 -7.72 13.30 -4.87
C ALA A 80 -8.50 12.30 -3.99
N LEU A 81 -8.14 12.15 -2.71
CA LEU A 81 -8.84 11.26 -1.76
C LEU A 81 -10.11 11.90 -1.18
N GLU A 82 -10.13 13.22 -0.98
CA GLU A 82 -11.28 13.95 -0.43
C GLU A 82 -12.50 14.02 -1.36
N GLY A 83 -12.30 13.71 -2.63
CA GLY A 83 -13.41 13.63 -3.56
C GLY A 83 -14.07 14.99 -3.84
N GLY A 84 -13.31 16.00 -4.28
CA GLY A 84 -13.90 17.20 -4.88
C GLY A 84 -14.87 16.82 -6.01
N LEU A 85 -15.71 17.74 -6.45
CA LEU A 85 -16.80 17.53 -7.46
C LEU A 85 -16.40 16.75 -8.72
N SER A 86 -15.10 16.67 -9.04
CA SER A 86 -14.54 15.89 -10.17
C SER A 86 -13.89 14.55 -9.76
N ALA A 87 -13.81 14.22 -8.46
CA ALA A 87 -12.89 13.19 -7.96
C ALA A 87 -13.52 11.81 -7.73
N CYS A 88 -14.82 11.68 -7.68
CA CYS A 88 -15.50 10.39 -7.54
C CYS A 88 -15.85 9.78 -8.90
N GLN A 89 -14.83 9.34 -9.62
CA GLN A 89 -15.08 8.48 -10.78
C GLN A 89 -15.48 7.08 -10.24
N PRO A 90 -16.68 6.59 -10.60
CA PRO A 90 -17.21 5.35 -10.02
C PRO A 90 -16.44 4.09 -10.43
N ASN A 91 -15.54 4.22 -11.38
CA ASN A 91 -14.75 3.13 -11.94
C ASN A 91 -13.27 3.13 -11.52
N THR A 92 -12.81 4.08 -10.68
CA THR A 92 -11.42 4.17 -10.22
C THR A 92 -11.31 4.18 -8.71
N LEU A 93 -10.33 3.44 -8.17
CA LEU A 93 -9.94 3.44 -6.76
C LEU A 93 -8.45 3.64 -6.63
N ILE A 94 -8.01 4.31 -5.57
CA ILE A 94 -6.61 4.46 -5.22
C ILE A 94 -6.24 3.40 -4.19
N TYR A 95 -5.24 2.59 -4.52
CA TYR A 95 -4.59 1.66 -3.60
C TYR A 95 -3.16 2.12 -3.39
N ALA A 96 -2.75 2.25 -2.14
CA ALA A 96 -1.40 2.64 -1.80
C ALA A 96 -0.78 1.64 -0.80
N THR A 97 0.53 1.44 -0.91
CA THR A 97 1.30 0.76 0.12
C THR A 97 2.21 1.74 0.83
N SER A 98 2.52 1.47 2.09
CA SER A 98 3.53 2.20 2.84
C SER A 98 4.25 1.28 3.81
N ASN A 99 5.53 1.52 4.02
CA ASN A 99 6.31 0.84 5.06
C ASN A 99 6.20 1.55 6.42
N ARG A 100 5.40 2.60 6.53
CA ARG A 100 5.20 3.40 7.73
C ARG A 100 3.72 3.58 8.01
N ARG A 101 3.36 3.59 9.29
CA ARG A 101 2.01 3.94 9.72
C ARG A 101 1.69 5.41 9.41
N HIS A 102 2.69 6.26 9.54
CA HIS A 102 2.59 7.68 9.21
C HIS A 102 3.25 7.93 7.86
N LEU A 103 2.50 8.44 6.91
CA LEU A 103 2.94 8.64 5.53
C LEU A 103 3.98 9.75 5.36
N ILE A 104 4.19 10.60 6.38
CA ILE A 104 5.18 11.67 6.38
C ILE A 104 6.40 11.27 7.24
N LYS A 105 7.59 11.55 6.75
CA LYS A 105 8.84 11.31 7.49
C LYS A 105 8.99 12.34 8.60
N GLU A 106 9.20 11.88 9.83
CA GLU A 106 9.64 12.74 10.92
C GLU A 106 11.14 13.03 10.73
N ASN A 107 11.52 14.27 10.47
CA ASN A 107 12.92 14.69 10.49
C ASN A 107 13.34 14.93 11.95
N PHE A 108 14.34 14.19 12.41
CA PHE A 108 14.88 14.33 13.78
C PHE A 108 15.59 15.68 14.03
N SER A 109 15.85 16.48 12.98
CA SER A 109 16.44 17.82 13.07
C SER A 109 15.46 18.90 13.54
N ASP A 110 14.14 18.65 13.47
CA ASP A 110 13.11 19.65 13.83
C ASP A 110 12.75 19.62 15.32
N ARG A 111 13.67 19.14 16.18
CA ARG A 111 13.43 18.96 17.62
C ARG A 111 13.35 20.26 18.44
N GLU A 112 13.57 21.41 17.85
CA GLU A 112 13.64 22.68 18.58
C GLU A 112 12.39 23.58 18.51
N ASP A 113 11.39 23.30 17.66
CA ASP A 113 10.16 24.08 17.59
C ASP A 113 8.90 23.23 17.90
N ASP A 114 8.46 23.26 19.15
CA ASP A 114 7.31 22.46 19.65
C ASP A 114 5.95 22.84 19.04
N VAL A 115 5.82 23.99 18.41
CA VAL A 115 4.54 24.50 17.88
C VAL A 115 4.17 23.83 16.54
N ASN A 116 5.17 23.55 15.68
CA ASN A 116 4.95 22.95 14.35
C ASN A 116 4.70 21.43 14.39
N LYS A 117 5.03 20.74 15.49
CA LYS A 117 4.87 19.30 15.61
C LYS A 117 3.41 18.84 15.65
N ASN A 118 2.55 19.60 16.27
CA ASN A 118 1.14 19.23 16.40
C ASN A 118 0.40 19.39 15.07
N ASP A 119 0.73 20.40 14.27
CA ASP A 119 0.11 20.62 12.96
C ASP A 119 0.54 19.54 11.96
N THR A 120 1.82 19.21 11.92
CA THR A 120 2.34 18.14 11.06
C THR A 120 1.76 16.76 11.42
N ARG A 121 1.63 16.45 12.72
CA ARG A 121 0.98 15.21 13.17
C ARG A 121 -0.50 15.14 12.84
N GLN A 122 -1.22 16.24 12.97
CA GLN A 122 -2.64 16.31 12.60
C GLN A 122 -2.83 16.16 11.08
N GLU A 123 -1.96 16.75 10.28
CA GLU A 123 -1.98 16.57 8.83
C GLU A 123 -1.65 15.13 8.41
N GLN A 124 -0.72 14.47 9.10
CA GLN A 124 -0.33 13.07 8.89
C GLN A 124 -1.47 12.10 9.16
N LEU A 125 -2.14 12.25 10.30
CA LEU A 125 -3.33 11.48 10.65
C LEU A 125 -4.44 11.72 9.62
N SER A 126 -4.57 12.98 9.16
CA SER A 126 -5.60 13.38 8.23
C SER A 126 -5.52 12.70 6.87
N LEU A 127 -4.34 12.34 6.35
CA LEU A 127 -4.22 11.64 5.07
C LEU A 127 -4.56 10.15 5.16
N SER A 128 -4.06 9.47 6.20
CA SER A 128 -4.38 8.05 6.42
C SER A 128 -5.89 7.84 6.65
N ASP A 129 -6.54 8.78 7.35
CA ASP A 129 -7.97 8.73 7.64
C ASP A 129 -8.85 8.94 6.39
N ARG A 130 -8.27 9.52 5.32
CA ARG A 130 -8.97 9.71 4.04
C ARG A 130 -9.01 8.46 3.15
N PHE A 131 -8.14 7.50 3.42
CA PHE A 131 -8.33 6.17 2.87
C PHE A 131 -9.50 5.52 3.60
N GLY A 132 -10.53 5.16 2.86
CA GLY A 132 -11.74 4.57 3.47
C GLY A 132 -11.51 3.19 4.08
N LEU A 133 -10.40 2.53 3.75
CA LEU A 133 -9.95 1.27 4.33
C LEU A 133 -8.44 1.31 4.55
N THR A 134 -8.03 1.05 5.79
CA THR A 134 -6.62 0.94 6.16
C THR A 134 -6.34 -0.47 6.71
N ILE A 135 -5.37 -1.16 6.11
CA ILE A 135 -5.02 -2.54 6.46
C ILE A 135 -3.58 -2.57 6.96
N THR A 136 -3.39 -3.09 8.17
CA THR A 136 -2.06 -3.25 8.78
C THR A 136 -1.48 -4.62 8.43
N PHE A 137 -0.25 -4.62 7.93
CA PHE A 137 0.55 -5.81 7.69
C PHE A 137 1.66 -5.88 8.73
N ILE A 138 1.59 -6.86 9.60
CA ILE A 138 2.59 -7.13 10.63
C ILE A 138 3.49 -8.29 10.19
N ASN A 139 4.72 -8.33 10.69
CA ASN A 139 5.57 -9.50 10.49
C ASN A 139 4.87 -10.74 11.05
N PRO A 140 4.84 -11.85 10.30
CA PRO A 140 4.29 -13.11 10.79
C PRO A 140 5.09 -13.59 12.00
N ASP A 141 4.42 -14.23 12.94
CA ASP A 141 5.12 -14.97 13.98
C ASP A 141 5.81 -16.22 13.38
N LYS A 142 6.56 -16.95 14.21
CA LYS A 142 7.30 -18.13 13.73
C LYS A 142 6.38 -19.17 13.11
N LYS A 143 5.22 -19.40 13.71
CA LYS A 143 4.27 -20.40 13.23
C LYS A 143 3.69 -19.98 11.88
N ASP A 144 3.17 -18.77 11.80
CA ASP A 144 2.61 -18.22 10.57
C ASP A 144 3.65 -18.19 9.43
N TYR A 145 4.92 -17.88 9.77
CA TYR A 145 6.01 -17.90 8.80
C TYR A 145 6.24 -19.30 8.22
N LEU A 146 6.28 -20.34 9.05
CA LEU A 146 6.46 -21.72 8.60
C LEU A 146 5.25 -22.20 7.79
N ASP A 147 4.03 -21.91 8.23
CA ASP A 147 2.80 -22.22 7.50
C ASP A 147 2.79 -21.59 6.09
N ILE A 148 3.29 -20.34 5.96
CA ILE A 148 3.44 -19.67 4.68
C ILE A 148 4.48 -20.39 3.79
N VAL A 149 5.62 -20.78 4.36
CA VAL A 149 6.69 -21.47 3.61
C VAL A 149 6.19 -22.81 3.10
N GLU A 150 5.53 -23.62 3.94
CA GLU A 150 4.95 -24.90 3.56
C GLU A 150 3.92 -24.73 2.43
N LYS A 151 3.03 -23.74 2.54
CA LYS A 151 2.02 -23.46 1.53
C LYS A 151 2.64 -23.06 0.18
N ILE A 152 3.65 -22.20 0.20
CA ILE A 152 4.37 -21.79 -1.02
C ILE A 152 5.08 -23.00 -1.64
N ALA A 153 5.68 -23.88 -0.84
CA ALA A 153 6.34 -25.08 -1.31
C ALA A 153 5.35 -26.04 -1.99
N ALA A 154 4.18 -26.23 -1.37
CA ALA A 154 3.11 -27.04 -1.92
C ALA A 154 2.57 -26.48 -3.24
N ASP A 155 2.28 -25.18 -3.30
CA ASP A 155 1.79 -24.48 -4.51
C ASP A 155 2.78 -24.56 -5.68
N ARG A 156 4.09 -24.67 -5.37
CA ARG A 156 5.16 -24.86 -6.36
C ARG A 156 5.46 -26.31 -6.67
N GLY A 157 4.75 -27.26 -6.08
CA GLY A 157 4.92 -28.69 -6.30
C GLY A 157 6.26 -29.23 -5.75
N LEU A 158 6.87 -28.55 -4.77
CA LEU A 158 8.12 -28.99 -4.17
C LEU A 158 7.85 -30.19 -3.25
N GLN A 159 8.46 -31.33 -3.56
CA GLN A 159 8.40 -32.52 -2.73
C GLN A 159 9.57 -32.52 -1.73
N VAL A 160 9.41 -31.85 -0.63
CA VAL A 160 10.41 -31.76 0.45
C VAL A 160 9.76 -32.24 1.74
N ASP A 161 10.52 -32.96 2.53
CA ASP A 161 10.11 -33.31 3.89
C ASP A 161 9.85 -32.07 4.74
N ALA A 162 8.71 -32.01 5.43
CA ALA A 162 8.28 -30.82 6.18
C ALA A 162 9.32 -30.38 7.24
N GLN A 163 9.89 -31.33 7.98
CA GLN A 163 10.88 -31.00 9.02
C GLN A 163 12.17 -30.39 8.42
N ARG A 164 12.57 -30.87 7.24
CA ARG A 164 13.73 -30.31 6.52
C ARG A 164 13.44 -28.93 5.94
N LEU A 165 12.21 -28.73 5.46
CA LEU A 165 11.76 -27.43 4.98
C LEU A 165 11.75 -26.39 6.08
N ASP A 166 11.16 -26.72 7.23
CA ASP A 166 11.08 -25.84 8.39
C ASP A 166 12.47 -25.47 8.92
N ALA A 167 13.34 -26.48 9.09
CA ALA A 167 14.70 -26.24 9.56
C ALA A 167 15.47 -25.31 8.61
N ALA A 168 15.31 -25.49 7.29
CA ALA A 168 15.94 -24.63 6.31
C ALA A 168 15.37 -23.19 6.34
N ALA A 169 14.05 -23.07 6.50
CA ALA A 169 13.37 -21.78 6.61
C ALA A 169 13.80 -21.01 7.85
N GLU A 170 13.89 -21.68 9.01
CA GLU A 170 14.39 -21.08 10.25
C GLU A 170 15.84 -20.60 10.12
N GLN A 171 16.72 -21.44 9.56
CA GLN A 171 18.11 -21.03 9.33
C GLN A 171 18.22 -19.83 8.41
N TRP A 172 17.37 -19.76 7.38
CA TRP A 172 17.36 -18.64 6.47
C TRP A 172 16.88 -17.35 7.15
N ALA A 173 15.81 -17.44 7.96
CA ALA A 173 15.29 -16.30 8.71
C ALA A 173 16.33 -15.72 9.69
N VAL A 174 17.02 -16.59 10.45
CA VAL A 174 18.09 -16.17 11.38
C VAL A 174 19.26 -15.48 10.68
N ARG A 175 19.60 -15.89 9.46
CA ARG A 175 20.71 -15.27 8.69
C ARG A 175 20.38 -13.90 8.12
N ARG A 176 19.11 -13.59 7.95
CA ARG A 176 18.66 -12.33 7.34
C ARG A 176 18.14 -11.29 8.35
N GLY A 177 17.98 -11.69 9.63
CA GLY A 177 17.63 -10.82 10.74
C GLY A 177 16.18 -10.61 10.89
#